data_9f8e95744f8a04b1c1bde9287a16bcf8
#
_entry.id   9f8e95744f8a04b1c1bde9287a16bcf8
#
_cell.length_a   1.000
_cell.length_b   1.000
_cell.length_c   1.000
_cell.angle_alpha   90.00
_cell.angle_beta   90.00
_cell.angle_gamma   90.00
#
_symmetry.space_group_name_H-M   'P 1'
#
loop_
_entity.id
_entity.type
_entity.pdbx_description
1 polymer ?
#
loop_
_entity_poly.entity_id
_entity_poly.type
_entity_poly.pdbx_seq_one_letter_code
_entity_poly.pdbx_strand_id
1 'polypeptide(L)'
;MTDWLSSMQQTFEYYTVDPGTWKDDKKLDNVKSCTISRDLGTETLGSATIEVTESVGECYIRVYMLAIQNGVTEKIPLGTFLVQTPSSSFNGKVRNVTMDAYTPLLELKENPTELGYSLLKGDNTMEKAYMIAREKMRAPVVQTESSHALFSDFVANTNDTWLTFLSDLIANAKFHFDLDELGRVLFAPKQEMDSLQPVWTYNDDNSSILLPDITMDHDYYGIPNVVEVIYSSDKEIYYGKAVNDDINSPLSIQNRGRTIRKIVTNPDGLGNPTNNQIQEYAEQLLKELSTVEYTISYTHGYCPVRLGDCVRLNYTRAGITNVKAKVTSQSIKCEPGCQVSETATFTSKLWR
;
A
#
# COMPACT_ATOMS: atom_id res chain seq x y z
N MET A 1 25.03 7.80 -10.37
CA MET A 1 23.90 6.94 -9.92
C MET A 1 24.48 5.94 -8.94
N THR A 2 23.92 5.89 -7.75
CA THR A 2 24.37 5.01 -6.67
C THR A 2 24.21 3.54 -7.06
N ASP A 3 25.22 2.71 -6.82
CA ASP A 3 25.14 1.26 -6.94
C ASP A 3 24.72 0.67 -5.60
N TRP A 4 23.43 0.30 -5.49
CA TRP A 4 22.82 -0.19 -4.27
C TRP A 4 23.30 -1.57 -3.82
N LEU A 5 23.99 -2.30 -4.70
CA LEU A 5 24.57 -3.62 -4.39
C LEU A 5 26.00 -3.53 -3.85
N SER A 6 26.58 -2.34 -3.89
CA SER A 6 27.97 -2.09 -3.43
C SER A 6 28.00 -1.32 -2.11
N SER A 7 29.06 -1.46 -1.36
CA SER A 7 29.26 -0.76 -0.09
C SER A 7 29.26 0.76 -0.27
N MET A 8 28.62 1.47 0.65
CA MET A 8 28.52 2.92 0.68
C MET A 8 28.48 3.42 2.12
N GLN A 9 28.86 4.67 2.32
CA GLN A 9 28.61 5.37 3.58
C GLN A 9 27.27 6.09 3.49
N GLN A 10 26.45 6.01 4.54
CA GLN A 10 25.14 6.65 4.59
C GLN A 10 25.07 7.58 5.80
N THR A 11 24.60 8.81 5.57
CA THR A 11 24.30 9.79 6.60
C THR A 11 22.94 10.42 6.31
N PHE A 12 22.34 11.08 7.30
CA PHE A 12 20.98 11.59 7.19
C PHE A 12 20.94 13.09 7.48
N GLU A 13 20.10 13.78 6.73
CA GLU A 13 19.84 15.21 6.91
C GLU A 13 18.33 15.46 6.99
N TYR A 14 17.97 16.41 7.82
CA TYR A 14 16.58 16.77 8.09
C TYR A 14 16.42 18.27 7.88
N TYR A 15 15.35 18.65 7.19
CA TYR A 15 15.05 20.06 6.91
C TYR A 15 13.60 20.35 7.21
N THR A 16 13.32 21.51 7.80
CA THR A 16 11.97 22.06 7.75
C THR A 16 11.65 22.47 6.32
N VAL A 17 10.37 22.38 5.96
CA VAL A 17 9.89 22.76 4.62
C VAL A 17 8.99 23.97 4.75
N ASP A 18 9.23 24.99 3.95
CA ASP A 18 8.35 26.15 3.81
C ASP A 18 7.05 25.71 3.09
N PRO A 19 5.89 25.75 3.75
CA PRO A 19 4.63 25.29 3.16
C PRO A 19 4.15 26.16 1.99
N GLY A 20 4.62 27.41 1.88
CA GLY A 20 4.26 28.30 0.78
C GLY A 20 5.01 28.02 -0.52
N THR A 21 6.27 27.58 -0.42
CA THR A 21 7.15 27.33 -1.58
C THR A 21 7.48 25.85 -1.78
N TRP A 22 7.19 25.02 -0.79
CA TRP A 22 7.52 23.58 -0.72
C TRP A 22 9.02 23.29 -0.86
N LYS A 23 9.86 24.25 -0.47
CA LYS A 23 11.32 24.14 -0.47
C LYS A 23 11.86 23.90 0.93
N ASP A 24 13.04 23.29 1.00
CA ASP A 24 13.78 23.18 2.25
C ASP A 24 14.08 24.59 2.78
N ASP A 25 13.82 24.80 4.08
CA ASP A 25 14.01 26.08 4.76
C ASP A 25 15.22 26.00 5.71
N LYS A 26 15.08 25.33 6.86
CA LYS A 26 16.10 25.25 7.89
C LYS A 26 16.56 23.82 8.11
N LYS A 27 17.87 23.59 8.15
CA LYS A 27 18.44 22.30 8.57
C LYS A 27 18.24 22.09 10.07
N LEU A 28 17.84 20.87 10.45
CA LEU A 28 17.71 20.43 11.82
C LEU A 28 18.91 19.57 12.20
N ASP A 29 19.77 20.10 13.07
CA ASP A 29 20.98 19.41 13.54
C ASP A 29 20.77 18.68 14.87
N ASN A 30 19.56 18.78 15.45
CA ASN A 30 19.19 18.23 16.77
C ASN A 30 18.42 16.92 16.70
N VAL A 31 18.37 16.25 15.54
CA VAL A 31 17.72 14.95 15.36
C VAL A 31 18.64 13.83 15.84
N LYS A 32 18.11 12.96 16.69
CA LYS A 32 18.82 11.79 17.25
C LYS A 32 18.53 10.52 16.48
N SER A 33 17.27 10.29 16.17
CA SER A 33 16.81 9.13 15.42
C SER A 33 15.56 9.47 14.58
N CYS A 34 15.36 8.72 13.54
CA CYS A 34 14.17 8.80 12.71
C CYS A 34 13.83 7.41 12.16
N THR A 35 12.56 7.06 12.23
CA THR A 35 12.01 5.87 11.58
C THR A 35 10.83 6.31 10.73
N ILE A 36 10.86 5.93 9.45
CA ILE A 36 9.78 6.21 8.51
C ILE A 36 8.98 4.91 8.32
N SER A 37 7.68 4.99 8.48
CA SER A 37 6.74 3.92 8.19
C SER A 37 5.89 4.30 6.99
N ARG A 38 5.83 3.43 5.99
CA ARG A 38 4.96 3.57 4.81
C ARG A 38 4.04 2.36 4.77
N ASP A 39 2.74 2.56 4.50
CA ASP A 39 1.77 1.47 4.57
C ASP A 39 0.54 1.79 3.71
N LEU A 40 0.23 0.93 2.73
CA LEU A 40 -0.96 1.03 1.89
C LEU A 40 -2.26 0.79 2.67
N GLY A 41 -2.20 0.13 3.83
CA GLY A 41 -3.34 -0.11 4.71
C GLY A 41 -3.73 1.09 5.56
N THR A 42 -2.95 2.17 5.57
CA THR A 42 -3.25 3.39 6.31
C THR A 42 -3.78 4.48 5.36
N GLU A 43 -4.77 5.24 5.81
CA GLU A 43 -5.38 6.32 5.01
C GLU A 43 -4.37 7.38 4.57
N THR A 44 -3.39 7.68 5.43
CA THR A 44 -2.35 8.68 5.17
C THR A 44 -1.11 8.10 4.46
N LEU A 45 -1.12 6.82 4.09
CA LEU A 45 -0.02 6.10 3.43
C LEU A 45 1.30 6.06 4.21
N GLY A 46 1.31 6.53 5.45
CA GLY A 46 2.48 6.42 6.31
C GLY A 46 2.66 7.55 7.32
N SER A 47 3.75 7.43 8.07
CA SER A 47 4.14 8.33 9.16
C SER A 47 5.66 8.30 9.37
N ALA A 48 6.15 9.18 10.23
CA ALA A 48 7.52 9.12 10.74
C ALA A 48 7.53 9.40 12.25
N THR A 49 8.39 8.70 12.97
CA THR A 49 8.70 8.99 14.37
C THR A 49 10.11 9.57 14.41
N ILE A 50 10.22 10.80 14.91
CA ILE A 50 11.47 11.56 14.93
C ILE A 50 11.82 11.94 16.37
N GLU A 51 12.99 11.54 16.84
CA GLU A 51 13.51 11.94 18.16
C GLU A 51 14.46 13.14 18.02
N VAL A 52 14.20 14.18 18.82
CA VAL A 52 14.99 15.41 18.84
C VAL A 52 15.36 15.81 20.26
N THR A 53 16.33 16.70 20.41
CA THR A 53 16.66 17.29 21.72
C THR A 53 15.74 18.43 22.10
N GLU A 54 15.18 19.14 21.13
CA GLU A 54 14.27 20.28 21.29
C GLU A 54 13.15 20.22 20.27
N SER A 55 11.92 20.52 20.70
CA SER A 55 10.75 20.53 19.81
C SER A 55 10.84 21.65 18.79
N VAL A 56 10.44 21.36 17.57
CA VAL A 56 10.40 22.33 16.46
C VAL A 56 9.00 22.93 16.21
N GLY A 57 8.00 22.50 16.99
CA GLY A 57 6.60 22.89 16.75
C GLY A 57 5.98 22.16 15.56
N GLU A 58 4.78 22.58 15.18
CA GLU A 58 4.09 22.03 14.00
C GLU A 58 4.74 22.61 12.73
N CYS A 59 5.37 21.73 11.96
CA CYS A 59 6.01 22.07 10.69
C CYS A 59 6.15 20.82 9.82
N TYR A 60 6.42 21.02 8.53
CA TYR A 60 6.85 19.92 7.68
C TYR A 60 8.33 19.65 7.85
N ILE A 61 8.69 18.38 7.99
CA ILE A 61 10.08 17.91 8.01
C ILE A 61 10.29 17.00 6.81
N ARG A 62 11.34 17.30 6.03
CA ARG A 62 11.81 16.46 4.94
C ARG A 62 13.07 15.74 5.34
N VAL A 63 13.09 14.43 5.09
CA VAL A 63 14.19 13.53 5.45
C VAL A 63 14.97 13.16 4.21
N TYR A 64 16.29 13.27 4.28
CA TYR A 64 17.22 12.88 3.22
C TYR A 64 18.23 11.86 3.72
N MET A 65 18.59 10.93 2.86
CA MET A 65 19.78 10.11 2.98
C MET A 65 20.86 10.66 2.05
N LEU A 66 22.06 10.80 2.56
CA LEU A 66 23.25 11.07 1.75
C LEU A 66 23.99 9.75 1.55
N ALA A 67 23.95 9.21 0.33
CA ALA A 67 24.71 8.04 -0.07
C ALA A 67 26.06 8.49 -0.63
N ILE A 68 27.16 8.09 0.03
CA ILE A 68 28.53 8.44 -0.35
C ILE A 68 29.21 7.20 -0.87
N GLN A 69 29.55 7.20 -2.14
CA GLN A 69 30.18 6.07 -2.82
C GLN A 69 31.22 6.58 -3.82
N ASN A 70 32.43 6.02 -3.77
CA ASN A 70 33.55 6.41 -4.67
C ASN A 70 33.83 7.93 -4.70
N GLY A 71 33.65 8.61 -3.56
CA GLY A 71 33.87 10.06 -3.45
C GLY A 71 32.75 10.94 -4.00
N VAL A 72 31.65 10.33 -4.48
CA VAL A 72 30.44 11.03 -4.92
C VAL A 72 29.37 10.93 -3.86
N THR A 73 28.72 12.05 -3.56
CA THR A 73 27.57 12.11 -2.65
C THR A 73 26.29 12.29 -3.46
N GLU A 74 25.34 11.39 -3.29
CA GLU A 74 24.00 11.52 -3.84
C GLU A 74 23.02 11.81 -2.69
N LYS A 75 22.22 12.87 -2.81
CA LYS A 75 21.21 13.28 -1.82
C LYS A 75 19.86 12.74 -2.24
N ILE A 76 19.32 11.81 -1.46
CA ILE A 76 18.12 11.02 -1.78
C ILE A 76 17.02 11.39 -0.79
N PRO A 77 15.86 11.91 -1.24
CA PRO A 77 14.74 12.17 -0.36
C PRO A 77 14.11 10.84 0.07
N LEU A 78 13.73 10.75 1.35
CA LEU A 78 13.06 9.57 1.92
C LEU A 78 11.60 9.83 2.27
N GLY A 79 11.19 11.09 2.45
CA GLY A 79 9.83 11.46 2.77
C GLY A 79 9.72 12.88 3.31
N THR A 80 8.50 13.41 3.29
CA THR A 80 8.13 14.71 3.87
C THR A 80 6.93 14.51 4.75
N PHE A 81 7.01 14.94 6.02
CA PHE A 81 6.02 14.64 7.06
C PHE A 81 5.65 15.87 7.86
N LEU A 82 4.38 16.03 8.20
CA LEU A 82 3.83 17.06 9.07
C LEU A 82 3.90 16.61 10.52
N VAL A 83 4.64 17.33 11.34
CA VAL A 83 4.76 17.06 12.79
C VAL A 83 3.45 17.42 13.50
N GLN A 84 2.93 16.49 14.30
CA GLN A 84 1.67 16.68 15.02
C GLN A 84 1.81 16.53 16.53
N THR A 85 2.37 15.43 17.00
CA THR A 85 2.29 15.08 18.42
C THR A 85 3.67 15.00 19.06
N PRO A 86 4.18 16.10 19.62
CA PRO A 86 5.40 16.05 20.41
C PRO A 86 5.13 15.49 21.81
N SER A 87 5.84 14.44 22.21
CA SER A 87 5.91 13.98 23.57
C SER A 87 7.31 14.27 24.15
N SER A 88 7.42 14.70 25.38
CA SER A 88 8.71 14.99 26.00
C SER A 88 8.93 14.18 27.27
N SER A 89 10.11 13.61 27.41
CA SER A 89 10.59 12.94 28.61
C SER A 89 11.89 13.60 29.12
N PHE A 90 12.06 13.63 30.44
CA PHE A 90 13.26 14.14 31.09
C PHE A 90 13.74 13.13 32.13
N ASN A 91 14.97 12.68 32.00
CA ASN A 91 15.55 11.67 32.91
C ASN A 91 16.44 12.27 34.02
N GLY A 92 16.28 13.55 34.31
CA GLY A 92 17.10 14.29 35.29
C GLY A 92 18.38 14.91 34.70
N LYS A 93 18.76 14.57 33.47
CA LYS A 93 19.95 15.09 32.78
C LYS A 93 19.67 15.52 31.34
N VAL A 94 18.92 14.73 30.62
CA VAL A 94 18.68 14.94 29.18
C VAL A 94 17.17 14.98 28.93
N ARG A 95 16.76 15.94 28.14
CA ARG A 95 15.41 16.00 27.57
C ARG A 95 15.42 15.29 26.22
N ASN A 96 14.47 14.37 26.04
CA ASN A 96 14.16 13.76 24.77
C ASN A 96 12.76 14.18 24.34
N VAL A 97 12.61 14.56 23.11
CA VAL A 97 11.32 14.87 22.50
C VAL A 97 11.12 13.90 21.35
N THR A 98 10.08 13.10 21.44
CA THR A 98 9.63 12.22 20.33
C THR A 98 8.48 12.91 19.63
N MET A 99 8.55 13.04 18.32
CA MET A 99 7.55 13.66 17.48
C MET A 99 6.99 12.62 16.51
N ASP A 100 5.68 12.42 16.57
CA ASP A 100 4.98 11.69 15.53
C ASP A 100 4.59 12.67 14.42
N ALA A 101 4.90 12.28 13.19
CA ALA A 101 4.66 13.07 12.00
C ALA A 101 3.98 12.22 10.93
N TYR A 102 3.09 12.80 10.18
CA TYR A 102 2.28 12.11 9.19
C TYR A 102 2.54 12.68 7.80
N THR A 103 2.19 11.93 6.77
CA THR A 103 2.28 12.43 5.40
C THR A 103 1.38 13.65 5.19
N PRO A 104 1.59 14.43 4.11
CA PRO A 104 0.75 15.59 3.82
C PRO A 104 -0.76 15.28 3.66
N LEU A 105 -1.14 14.03 3.43
CA LEU A 105 -2.55 13.62 3.37
C LEU A 105 -3.30 13.84 4.69
N LEU A 106 -2.57 14.04 5.80
CA LEU A 106 -3.18 14.38 7.08
C LEU A 106 -4.05 15.64 7.00
N GLU A 107 -3.64 16.65 6.22
CA GLU A 107 -4.41 17.88 6.07
C GLU A 107 -5.81 17.64 5.47
N LEU A 108 -5.93 16.69 4.55
CA LEU A 108 -7.21 16.27 4.00
C LEU A 108 -8.01 15.40 4.99
N LYS A 109 -7.32 14.63 5.82
CA LYS A 109 -7.94 13.76 6.82
C LYS A 109 -8.54 14.53 8.00
N GLU A 110 -7.91 15.60 8.44
CA GLU A 110 -8.35 16.42 9.56
C GLU A 110 -9.43 17.45 9.16
N ASN A 111 -9.67 17.63 7.86
CA ASN A 111 -10.59 18.62 7.35
C ASN A 111 -11.89 17.93 6.86
N PRO A 112 -13.02 18.06 7.58
CA PRO A 112 -14.30 17.51 7.15
C PRO A 112 -14.83 18.26 5.90
N THR A 113 -15.60 17.54 5.08
CA THR A 113 -16.27 18.13 3.93
C THR A 113 -17.37 19.10 4.37
N GLU A 114 -17.67 20.10 3.54
CA GLU A 114 -18.83 20.96 3.76
C GLU A 114 -20.12 20.14 3.66
N LEU A 115 -21.08 20.43 4.53
CA LEU A 115 -22.37 19.75 4.54
C LEU A 115 -23.11 19.92 3.19
N GLY A 116 -23.47 18.80 2.58
CA GLY A 116 -24.16 18.79 1.29
C GLY A 116 -23.25 19.09 0.09
N TYR A 117 -21.92 19.02 0.26
CA TYR A 117 -21.00 19.15 -0.87
C TYR A 117 -21.25 18.07 -1.92
N SER A 118 -21.34 18.50 -3.18
CA SER A 118 -21.62 17.57 -4.29
C SER A 118 -20.93 18.01 -5.57
N LEU A 119 -20.57 17.01 -6.38
CA LEU A 119 -20.14 17.16 -7.76
C LEU A 119 -21.26 16.67 -8.68
N LEU A 120 -21.39 17.29 -9.85
CA LEU A 120 -22.48 16.97 -10.75
C LEU A 120 -22.11 15.83 -11.72
N LYS A 121 -23.11 15.10 -12.14
CA LYS A 121 -22.99 14.17 -13.26
C LYS A 121 -22.35 14.85 -14.47
N GLY A 122 -21.35 14.18 -15.06
CA GLY A 122 -20.62 14.68 -16.22
C GLY A 122 -19.35 15.47 -15.88
N ASP A 123 -19.14 15.84 -14.62
CA ASP A 123 -17.87 16.44 -14.17
C ASP A 123 -16.71 15.47 -14.41
N ASN A 124 -15.56 15.99 -14.88
CA ASN A 124 -14.35 15.17 -15.01
C ASN A 124 -13.80 14.84 -13.62
N THR A 125 -13.75 13.55 -13.29
CA THR A 125 -13.41 13.04 -11.97
C THR A 125 -12.02 13.48 -11.50
N MET A 126 -11.00 13.33 -12.35
CA MET A 126 -9.61 13.60 -11.97
C MET A 126 -9.31 15.10 -11.94
N GLU A 127 -9.92 15.89 -12.81
CA GLU A 127 -9.81 17.35 -12.78
C GLU A 127 -10.40 17.92 -11.47
N LYS A 128 -11.60 17.45 -11.07
CA LYS A 128 -12.23 17.86 -9.81
C LYS A 128 -11.40 17.42 -8.60
N ALA A 129 -10.89 16.18 -8.60
CA ALA A 129 -10.04 15.70 -7.53
C ALA A 129 -8.76 16.55 -7.38
N TYR A 130 -8.12 16.90 -8.50
CA TYR A 130 -6.96 17.79 -8.50
C TYR A 130 -7.28 19.17 -7.94
N MET A 131 -8.38 19.79 -8.40
CA MET A 131 -8.79 21.13 -7.95
C MET A 131 -9.06 21.17 -6.45
N ILE A 132 -9.82 20.19 -5.94
CA ILE A 132 -10.16 20.09 -4.53
C ILE A 132 -8.92 19.84 -3.68
N ALA A 133 -8.10 18.85 -4.03
CA ALA A 133 -6.90 18.55 -3.28
C ALA A 133 -5.96 19.76 -3.20
N ARG A 134 -5.76 20.47 -4.32
CA ARG A 134 -4.92 21.67 -4.37
C ARG A 134 -5.49 22.84 -3.52
N GLU A 135 -6.79 22.93 -3.36
CA GLU A 135 -7.43 23.97 -2.53
C GLU A 135 -7.34 23.65 -1.04
N LYS A 136 -7.48 22.37 -0.68
CA LYS A 136 -7.66 21.92 0.71
C LYS A 136 -6.37 21.52 1.40
N MET A 137 -5.22 21.52 0.72
CA MET A 137 -3.92 21.18 1.30
C MET A 137 -2.81 22.08 0.76
N ARG A 138 -1.72 22.17 1.56
CA ARG A 138 -0.52 22.98 1.22
C ARG A 138 0.47 22.22 0.35
N ALA A 139 0.51 20.89 0.46
CA ALA A 139 1.41 20.08 -0.35
C ALA A 139 1.09 20.19 -1.83
N PRO A 140 2.09 20.22 -2.71
CA PRO A 140 1.85 20.23 -4.15
C PRO A 140 1.13 18.97 -4.61
N VAL A 141 0.14 19.13 -5.45
CA VAL A 141 -0.63 18.06 -6.09
C VAL A 141 -0.24 17.99 -7.56
N VAL A 142 0.11 16.81 -8.04
CA VAL A 142 0.44 16.58 -9.45
C VAL A 142 -0.87 16.26 -10.20
N GLN A 143 -1.14 17.02 -11.24
CA GLN A 143 -2.30 16.79 -12.09
C GLN A 143 -2.15 15.48 -12.88
N THR A 144 -3.19 14.67 -12.87
CA THR A 144 -3.28 13.44 -13.65
C THR A 144 -4.47 13.56 -14.61
N GLU A 145 -4.22 13.39 -15.90
CA GLU A 145 -5.26 13.45 -16.91
C GLU A 145 -6.04 12.13 -17.00
N SER A 146 -7.36 12.23 -17.12
CA SER A 146 -8.26 11.11 -17.38
C SER A 146 -9.50 11.61 -18.10
N SER A 147 -10.04 10.80 -19.00
CA SER A 147 -11.31 11.08 -19.66
C SER A 147 -12.53 10.61 -18.85
N HIS A 148 -12.34 10.07 -17.64
CA HIS A 148 -13.42 9.57 -16.82
C HIS A 148 -14.28 10.72 -16.30
N ALA A 149 -15.60 10.65 -16.59
CA ALA A 149 -16.59 11.58 -16.10
C ALA A 149 -17.54 10.88 -15.13
N LEU A 150 -18.08 11.62 -14.17
CA LEU A 150 -19.04 11.10 -13.19
C LEU A 150 -20.31 10.62 -13.88
N PHE A 151 -20.69 9.39 -13.60
CA PHE A 151 -21.89 8.77 -14.16
C PHE A 151 -23.20 9.30 -13.51
N SER A 152 -23.12 9.70 -12.25
CA SER A 152 -24.19 10.31 -11.45
C SER A 152 -23.61 11.41 -10.58
N ASP A 153 -24.47 12.20 -9.95
CA ASP A 153 -24.04 13.14 -8.94
C ASP A 153 -23.30 12.41 -7.82
N PHE A 154 -22.21 13.00 -7.35
CA PHE A 154 -21.37 12.45 -6.30
C PHE A 154 -21.43 13.36 -5.07
N VAL A 155 -22.05 12.87 -4.00
CA VAL A 155 -22.38 13.65 -2.80
C VAL A 155 -21.56 13.16 -1.62
N ALA A 156 -21.00 14.11 -0.86
CA ALA A 156 -20.28 13.80 0.38
C ALA A 156 -21.23 13.28 1.47
N ASN A 157 -20.81 12.25 2.19
CA ASN A 157 -21.54 11.78 3.37
C ASN A 157 -21.31 12.71 4.56
N THR A 158 -22.20 12.65 5.54
CA THR A 158 -22.20 13.58 6.70
C THR A 158 -20.90 13.57 7.51
N ASN A 159 -20.17 12.46 7.51
CA ASN A 159 -18.94 12.29 8.29
C ASN A 159 -17.68 12.19 7.41
N ASP A 160 -17.80 12.48 6.12
CA ASP A 160 -16.64 12.42 5.24
C ASP A 160 -15.64 13.53 5.56
N THR A 161 -14.38 13.16 5.55
CA THR A 161 -13.27 14.10 5.44
C THR A 161 -12.95 14.32 3.96
N TRP A 162 -12.19 15.37 3.65
CA TRP A 162 -11.73 15.55 2.27
C TRP A 162 -10.91 14.38 1.77
N LEU A 163 -10.17 13.70 2.66
CA LEU A 163 -9.42 12.51 2.27
C LEU A 163 -10.35 11.36 1.85
N THR A 164 -11.38 11.08 2.66
CA THR A 164 -12.33 9.99 2.36
C THR A 164 -13.11 10.29 1.08
N PHE A 165 -13.66 11.50 0.97
CA PHE A 165 -14.40 11.94 -0.22
C PHE A 165 -13.57 11.83 -1.49
N LEU A 166 -12.33 12.34 -1.46
CA LEU A 166 -11.44 12.28 -2.63
C LEU A 166 -10.98 10.85 -2.93
N SER A 167 -10.74 10.00 -1.91
CA SER A 167 -10.41 8.59 -2.12
C SER A 167 -11.51 7.85 -2.85
N ASP A 168 -12.77 8.08 -2.46
CA ASP A 168 -13.93 7.49 -3.12
C ASP A 168 -14.13 8.07 -4.52
N LEU A 169 -13.93 9.37 -4.69
CA LEU A 169 -14.04 10.05 -5.98
C LEU A 169 -13.05 9.47 -7.00
N ILE A 170 -11.75 9.41 -6.66
CA ILE A 170 -10.72 8.89 -7.57
C ILE A 170 -10.82 7.38 -7.79
N ALA A 171 -11.36 6.63 -6.82
CA ALA A 171 -11.61 5.20 -6.97
C ALA A 171 -12.63 4.90 -8.08
N ASN A 172 -13.62 5.79 -8.33
CA ASN A 172 -14.53 5.68 -9.47
C ASN A 172 -13.80 5.70 -10.81
N ALA A 173 -12.71 6.47 -10.92
CA ALA A 173 -11.85 6.52 -12.10
C ALA A 173 -10.74 5.45 -12.08
N LYS A 174 -10.76 4.51 -11.11
CA LYS A 174 -9.74 3.47 -10.88
C LYS A 174 -8.35 4.03 -10.56
N PHE A 175 -8.30 5.11 -9.80
CA PHE A 175 -7.08 5.67 -9.24
C PHE A 175 -7.06 5.53 -7.72
N HIS A 176 -5.90 5.79 -7.13
CA HIS A 176 -5.67 5.88 -5.69
C HIS A 176 -4.65 6.99 -5.42
N PHE A 177 -4.59 7.45 -4.17
CA PHE A 177 -3.54 8.35 -3.73
C PHE A 177 -2.18 7.66 -3.71
N ASP A 178 -1.15 8.39 -4.10
CA ASP A 178 0.25 8.06 -3.92
C ASP A 178 1.01 9.33 -3.51
N LEU A 179 2.22 9.18 -2.99
CA LEU A 179 3.08 10.26 -2.53
C LEU A 179 4.49 10.02 -3.04
N ASP A 180 5.13 11.05 -3.59
CA ASP A 180 6.55 10.96 -3.79
C ASP A 180 7.34 11.31 -2.51
N GLU A 181 8.63 11.07 -2.52
CA GLU A 181 9.51 11.30 -1.37
C GLU A 181 9.68 12.79 -1.03
N LEU A 182 9.36 13.68 -1.95
CA LEU A 182 9.29 15.12 -1.70
C LEU A 182 7.95 15.57 -1.09
N GLY A 183 7.03 14.62 -0.85
CA GLY A 183 5.72 14.85 -0.27
C GLY A 183 4.73 15.49 -1.25
N ARG A 184 4.95 15.35 -2.57
CA ARG A 184 3.94 15.73 -3.56
C ARG A 184 2.89 14.64 -3.66
N VAL A 185 1.64 15.04 -3.73
CA VAL A 185 0.51 14.12 -3.87
C VAL A 185 0.31 13.77 -5.34
N LEU A 186 0.22 12.48 -5.60
CA LEU A 186 0.03 11.88 -6.91
C LEU A 186 -1.30 11.12 -6.94
N PHE A 187 -1.88 10.99 -8.12
CA PHE A 187 -2.99 10.08 -8.38
C PHE A 187 -2.48 8.96 -9.28
N ALA A 188 -2.26 7.79 -8.71
CA ALA A 188 -1.73 6.64 -9.42
C ALA A 188 -2.87 5.70 -9.88
N PRO A 189 -2.83 5.16 -11.11
CA PRO A 189 -3.84 4.22 -11.58
C PRO A 189 -3.71 2.89 -10.81
N LYS A 190 -4.85 2.28 -10.47
CA LYS A 190 -4.87 0.91 -9.94
C LYS A 190 -4.43 -0.06 -11.03
N GLN A 191 -3.39 -0.83 -10.74
CA GLN A 191 -2.81 -1.81 -11.67
C GLN A 191 -2.94 -3.22 -11.10
N GLU A 192 -3.28 -4.15 -11.96
CA GLU A 192 -3.30 -5.57 -11.62
C GLU A 192 -1.88 -6.11 -11.50
N MET A 193 -1.65 -6.99 -10.52
CA MET A 193 -0.33 -7.54 -10.21
C MET A 193 0.34 -8.22 -11.41
N ASP A 194 -0.44 -8.91 -12.24
CA ASP A 194 0.05 -9.63 -13.42
C ASP A 194 0.67 -8.69 -14.47
N SER A 195 0.18 -7.44 -14.55
CA SER A 195 0.66 -6.41 -15.49
C SER A 195 1.94 -5.70 -15.04
N LEU A 196 2.24 -5.75 -13.73
CA LEU A 196 3.39 -5.06 -13.16
C LEU A 196 4.71 -5.76 -13.53
N GLN A 197 5.73 -4.95 -13.83
CA GLN A 197 7.10 -5.45 -13.98
C GLN A 197 7.88 -5.20 -12.69
N PRO A 198 8.73 -6.16 -12.26
CA PRO A 198 9.55 -5.96 -11.08
C PRO A 198 10.50 -4.79 -11.26
N VAL A 199 10.45 -3.81 -10.34
CA VAL A 199 11.40 -2.69 -10.29
C VAL A 199 12.71 -3.11 -9.63
N TRP A 200 12.66 -4.15 -8.78
CA TRP A 200 13.81 -4.70 -8.09
C TRP A 200 13.72 -6.23 -7.99
N THR A 201 14.89 -6.88 -7.97
CA THR A 201 14.98 -8.33 -7.74
C THR A 201 15.90 -8.58 -6.56
N TYR A 202 15.35 -9.20 -5.51
CA TYR A 202 16.10 -9.65 -4.35
C TYR A 202 16.55 -11.09 -4.57
N ASN A 203 17.86 -11.32 -4.56
CA ASN A 203 18.46 -12.64 -4.71
C ASN A 203 19.15 -13.08 -3.39
N ASP A 204 19.37 -14.36 -3.21
CA ASP A 204 20.13 -14.93 -2.07
C ASP A 204 21.59 -15.27 -2.43
N ASP A 205 22.18 -14.51 -3.33
CA ASP A 205 23.58 -14.60 -3.75
C ASP A 205 24.52 -13.69 -2.94
N ASN A 206 25.80 -13.71 -3.28
CA ASN A 206 26.82 -12.95 -2.56
C ASN A 206 26.73 -11.43 -2.73
N SER A 207 25.95 -10.95 -3.69
CA SER A 207 25.68 -9.52 -3.90
C SER A 207 24.36 -9.06 -3.29
N SER A 208 23.70 -9.94 -2.54
CA SER A 208 22.40 -9.66 -1.94
C SER A 208 22.46 -8.56 -0.89
N ILE A 209 21.52 -7.63 -0.96
CA ILE A 209 21.22 -6.68 0.12
C ILE A 209 20.17 -7.24 1.10
N LEU A 210 19.64 -8.43 0.83
CA LEU A 210 18.63 -9.11 1.64
C LEU A 210 19.27 -9.70 2.89
N LEU A 211 18.71 -9.44 4.06
CA LEU A 211 19.10 -10.09 5.31
C LEU A 211 18.47 -11.50 5.41
N PRO A 212 19.07 -12.39 6.22
CA PRO A 212 18.70 -13.81 6.18
C PRO A 212 17.29 -14.13 6.67
N ASP A 213 16.71 -13.29 7.52
CA ASP A 213 15.39 -13.55 8.12
C ASP A 213 14.28 -13.17 7.14
N ILE A 214 13.50 -14.17 6.74
CA ILE A 214 12.34 -14.01 5.88
C ILE A 214 11.19 -14.85 6.42
N THR A 215 9.99 -14.30 6.47
CA THR A 215 8.77 -15.00 6.84
C THR A 215 7.79 -14.98 5.69
N MET A 216 7.04 -16.06 5.53
CA MET A 216 5.97 -16.16 4.54
C MET A 216 4.72 -16.71 5.23
N ASP A 217 3.72 -15.87 5.31
CA ASP A 217 2.44 -16.19 5.94
C ASP A 217 1.35 -16.33 4.88
N HIS A 218 0.43 -17.24 5.13
CA HIS A 218 -0.79 -17.44 4.34
C HIS A 218 -1.89 -18.00 5.23
N ASP A 219 -3.12 -17.67 4.93
CA ASP A 219 -4.26 -18.16 5.68
C ASP A 219 -5.18 -19.03 4.81
N TYR A 220 -5.38 -20.26 5.23
CA TYR A 220 -6.32 -21.19 4.63
C TYR A 220 -7.64 -21.28 5.40
N TYR A 221 -7.82 -20.45 6.44
CA TYR A 221 -9.04 -20.48 7.24
C TYR A 221 -10.26 -20.07 6.41
N GLY A 222 -11.34 -20.87 6.53
CA GLY A 222 -12.58 -20.56 5.85
C GLY A 222 -12.62 -20.80 4.33
N ILE A 223 -11.48 -21.12 3.70
CA ILE A 223 -11.45 -21.38 2.26
C ILE A 223 -12.16 -22.71 1.97
N PRO A 224 -13.23 -22.72 1.18
CA PRO A 224 -13.97 -23.94 0.87
C PRO A 224 -13.22 -24.83 -0.11
N ASN A 225 -13.47 -26.13 -0.03
CA ASN A 225 -13.10 -27.09 -1.06
C ASN A 225 -14.32 -27.71 -1.75
N VAL A 226 -15.52 -27.31 -1.32
CA VAL A 226 -16.78 -27.62 -1.99
C VAL A 226 -17.62 -26.35 -2.06
N VAL A 227 -18.09 -26.01 -3.24
CA VAL A 227 -19.09 -24.96 -3.47
C VAL A 227 -20.36 -25.59 -4.01
N GLU A 228 -21.47 -25.28 -3.40
CA GLU A 228 -22.81 -25.68 -3.85
C GLU A 228 -23.63 -24.43 -4.16
N VAL A 229 -24.19 -24.35 -5.34
CA VAL A 229 -25.01 -23.22 -5.79
C VAL A 229 -26.42 -23.70 -6.04
N ILE A 230 -27.38 -23.07 -5.41
CA ILE A 230 -28.79 -23.34 -5.55
C ILE A 230 -29.46 -22.09 -6.12
N TYR A 231 -30.11 -22.22 -7.25
CA TYR A 231 -30.91 -21.15 -7.82
C TYR A 231 -32.36 -21.59 -7.88
N SER A 232 -33.22 -20.86 -7.18
CA SER A 232 -34.66 -21.16 -7.11
C SER A 232 -35.45 -20.05 -7.80
N SER A 233 -36.19 -20.40 -8.83
CA SER A 233 -37.22 -19.56 -9.44
C SER A 233 -38.61 -20.05 -9.02
N ASP A 234 -39.64 -19.31 -9.39
CA ASP A 234 -41.06 -19.70 -9.09
C ASP A 234 -41.48 -21.06 -9.71
N LYS A 235 -40.71 -21.57 -10.67
CA LYS A 235 -41.06 -22.77 -11.46
C LYS A 235 -40.04 -23.90 -11.32
N GLU A 236 -38.78 -23.61 -11.08
CA GLU A 236 -37.70 -24.60 -11.17
C GLU A 236 -36.61 -24.31 -10.14
N ILE A 237 -35.92 -25.36 -9.71
CA ILE A 237 -34.76 -25.31 -8.85
C ILE A 237 -33.58 -25.88 -9.65
N TYR A 238 -32.54 -25.11 -9.79
CA TYR A 238 -31.28 -25.50 -10.41
C TYR A 238 -30.20 -25.69 -9.34
N TYR A 239 -29.33 -26.66 -9.55
CA TYR A 239 -28.27 -27.02 -8.62
C TYR A 239 -26.94 -27.21 -9.36
N GLY A 240 -25.87 -26.59 -8.85
CA GLY A 240 -24.50 -26.80 -9.30
C GLY A 240 -23.58 -27.10 -8.13
N LYS A 241 -22.60 -27.95 -8.36
CA LYS A 241 -21.62 -28.32 -7.33
C LYS A 241 -20.24 -28.42 -7.93
N ALA A 242 -19.30 -27.70 -7.31
CA ALA A 242 -17.88 -27.80 -7.60
C ALA A 242 -17.13 -28.40 -6.40
N VAL A 243 -16.14 -29.23 -6.69
CA VAL A 243 -15.34 -29.94 -5.68
C VAL A 243 -13.87 -29.82 -6.07
N ASN A 244 -13.03 -29.37 -5.15
CA ASN A 244 -11.59 -29.44 -5.29
C ASN A 244 -11.10 -30.80 -4.75
N ASP A 245 -10.88 -31.75 -5.64
CA ASP A 245 -10.33 -33.08 -5.38
C ASP A 245 -8.92 -33.28 -5.95
N ASP A 246 -8.31 -32.20 -6.50
CA ASP A 246 -6.95 -32.23 -7.04
C ASP A 246 -5.91 -32.53 -5.95
N ILE A 247 -5.23 -33.65 -6.09
CA ILE A 247 -4.17 -34.08 -5.17
C ILE A 247 -2.99 -33.09 -5.08
N ASN A 248 -2.79 -32.27 -6.10
CA ASN A 248 -1.76 -31.24 -6.11
C ASN A 248 -2.20 -29.94 -5.40
N SER A 249 -3.49 -29.77 -5.15
CA SER A 249 -4.00 -28.62 -4.43
C SER A 249 -3.94 -28.84 -2.92
N PRO A 250 -3.23 -28.01 -2.14
CA PRO A 250 -3.22 -28.10 -0.68
C PRO A 250 -4.61 -27.89 -0.06
N LEU A 251 -5.54 -27.31 -0.81
CA LEU A 251 -6.90 -27.03 -0.36
C LEU A 251 -7.88 -28.16 -0.68
N SER A 252 -7.46 -29.21 -1.39
CA SER A 252 -8.33 -30.31 -1.78
C SER A 252 -8.93 -31.09 -0.59
N ILE A 253 -10.03 -31.77 -0.82
CA ILE A 253 -10.63 -32.65 0.18
C ILE A 253 -9.62 -33.72 0.64
N GLN A 254 -8.85 -34.26 -0.31
CA GLN A 254 -7.85 -35.28 -0.04
C GLN A 254 -6.75 -34.78 0.89
N ASN A 255 -6.15 -33.65 0.59
CA ASN A 255 -5.01 -33.13 1.36
C ASN A 255 -5.44 -32.53 2.71
N ARG A 256 -6.65 -31.96 2.79
CA ARG A 256 -7.19 -31.44 4.07
C ARG A 256 -7.84 -32.51 4.94
N GLY A 257 -8.18 -33.66 4.38
CA GLY A 257 -8.87 -34.75 5.09
C GLY A 257 -10.27 -34.37 5.57
N ARG A 258 -10.83 -33.26 5.10
CA ARG A 258 -12.14 -32.75 5.53
C ARG A 258 -12.81 -31.91 4.43
N THR A 259 -14.14 -31.87 4.46
CA THR A 259 -14.95 -31.03 3.59
C THR A 259 -15.24 -29.70 4.26
N ILE A 260 -14.91 -28.60 3.59
CA ILE A 260 -15.30 -27.24 3.95
C ILE A 260 -16.22 -26.76 2.84
N ARG A 261 -17.50 -26.61 3.17
CA ARG A 261 -18.55 -26.32 2.21
C ARG A 261 -18.99 -24.86 2.26
N LYS A 262 -19.15 -24.23 1.09
CA LYS A 262 -19.84 -22.96 0.94
C LYS A 262 -21.11 -23.20 0.10
N ILE A 263 -22.24 -22.76 0.62
CA ILE A 263 -23.52 -22.81 -0.10
C ILE A 263 -23.90 -21.38 -0.48
N VAL A 264 -24.26 -21.18 -1.74
CA VAL A 264 -24.75 -19.90 -2.28
C VAL A 264 -26.14 -20.13 -2.85
N THR A 265 -27.07 -19.30 -2.42
CA THR A 265 -28.47 -19.36 -2.88
C THR A 265 -28.82 -18.10 -3.66
N ASN A 266 -29.42 -18.28 -4.84
CA ASN A 266 -29.86 -17.18 -5.71
C ASN A 266 -28.79 -16.10 -5.91
N PRO A 267 -27.61 -16.44 -6.48
CA PRO A 267 -26.57 -15.46 -6.72
C PRO A 267 -27.04 -14.34 -7.65
N ASP A 268 -26.63 -13.11 -7.34
CA ASP A 268 -26.96 -11.93 -8.13
C ASP A 268 -26.36 -12.01 -9.55
N GLY A 269 -27.01 -11.34 -10.51
CA GLY A 269 -26.51 -11.23 -11.88
C GLY A 269 -26.83 -12.44 -12.79
N LEU A 270 -27.39 -13.51 -12.26
CA LEU A 270 -27.92 -14.62 -13.04
C LEU A 270 -29.42 -14.40 -13.27
N GLY A 271 -29.81 -14.02 -14.48
CA GLY A 271 -31.23 -13.84 -14.82
C GLY A 271 -32.02 -15.14 -14.74
N ASN A 272 -32.39 -15.77 -15.87
CA ASN A 272 -32.98 -17.09 -15.90
C ASN A 272 -31.92 -18.13 -16.31
N PRO A 273 -31.09 -18.64 -15.37
CA PRO A 273 -29.97 -19.50 -15.71
C PRO A 273 -30.42 -20.90 -16.12
N THR A 274 -29.58 -21.61 -16.85
CA THR A 274 -29.68 -23.05 -17.09
C THR A 274 -28.85 -23.81 -16.05
N ASN A 275 -29.07 -25.14 -15.92
CA ASN A 275 -28.26 -26.00 -15.07
C ASN A 275 -26.75 -25.89 -15.38
N ASN A 276 -26.38 -25.79 -16.66
CA ASN A 276 -24.99 -25.67 -17.05
C ASN A 276 -24.38 -24.34 -16.54
N GLN A 277 -25.11 -23.25 -16.65
CA GLN A 277 -24.64 -21.94 -16.14
C GLN A 277 -24.47 -21.93 -14.61
N ILE A 278 -25.34 -22.62 -13.89
CA ILE A 278 -25.22 -22.79 -12.43
C ILE A 278 -24.00 -23.66 -12.08
N GLN A 279 -23.75 -24.73 -12.84
CA GLN A 279 -22.56 -25.56 -12.67
C GLN A 279 -21.26 -24.77 -12.95
N GLU A 280 -21.19 -24.06 -14.08
CA GLU A 280 -20.06 -23.20 -14.44
C GLU A 280 -19.81 -22.10 -13.38
N TYR A 281 -20.88 -21.49 -12.86
CA TYR A 281 -20.79 -20.52 -11.79
C TYR A 281 -20.19 -21.12 -10.51
N ALA A 282 -20.61 -22.33 -10.13
CA ALA A 282 -20.06 -23.02 -8.96
C ALA A 282 -18.56 -23.31 -9.12
N GLU A 283 -18.13 -23.74 -10.31
CA GLU A 283 -16.71 -23.99 -10.62
C GLU A 283 -15.89 -22.70 -10.61
N GLN A 284 -16.38 -21.64 -11.24
CA GLN A 284 -15.72 -20.35 -11.24
C GLN A 284 -15.59 -19.79 -9.81
N LEU A 285 -16.66 -19.84 -9.04
CA LEU A 285 -16.68 -19.39 -7.66
C LEU A 285 -15.69 -20.17 -6.79
N LEU A 286 -15.58 -21.50 -6.96
CA LEU A 286 -14.61 -22.30 -6.23
C LEU A 286 -13.17 -21.93 -6.63
N LYS A 287 -12.90 -21.66 -7.91
CA LYS A 287 -11.59 -21.18 -8.40
C LYS A 287 -11.23 -19.82 -7.79
N GLU A 288 -12.15 -18.88 -7.77
CA GLU A 288 -11.96 -17.58 -7.16
C GLU A 288 -11.66 -17.69 -5.67
N LEU A 289 -12.45 -18.47 -4.93
CA LEU A 289 -12.26 -18.70 -3.50
C LEU A 289 -11.00 -19.52 -3.16
N SER A 290 -10.45 -20.26 -4.13
CA SER A 290 -9.19 -20.98 -4.00
C SER A 290 -7.96 -20.14 -4.35
N THR A 291 -8.14 -18.85 -4.59
CA THR A 291 -7.05 -17.88 -4.70
C THR A 291 -6.68 -17.36 -3.32
N VAL A 292 -5.45 -17.62 -2.91
CA VAL A 292 -4.95 -17.30 -1.57
C VAL A 292 -3.93 -16.19 -1.66
N GLU A 293 -4.05 -15.21 -0.78
CA GLU A 293 -3.03 -14.19 -0.59
C GLU A 293 -1.94 -14.69 0.34
N TYR A 294 -0.71 -14.47 -0.08
CA TYR A 294 0.51 -14.73 0.68
C TYR A 294 1.14 -13.41 1.04
N THR A 295 1.60 -13.31 2.27
CA THR A 295 2.36 -12.18 2.79
C THR A 295 3.79 -12.61 3.04
N ILE A 296 4.76 -11.89 2.46
CA ILE A 296 6.18 -12.12 2.71
C ILE A 296 6.73 -10.89 3.42
N SER A 297 7.37 -11.11 4.58
CA SER A 297 8.07 -10.07 5.33
C SER A 297 9.56 -10.38 5.37
N TYR A 298 10.37 -9.39 5.03
CA TYR A 298 11.82 -9.51 4.91
C TYR A 298 12.48 -8.16 5.22
N THR A 299 13.80 -8.20 5.42
CA THR A 299 14.58 -7.01 5.72
C THR A 299 15.77 -6.94 4.77
N HIS A 300 16.10 -5.72 4.32
CA HIS A 300 17.18 -5.47 3.38
C HIS A 300 17.86 -4.12 3.62
N GLY A 301 19.04 -3.90 3.02
CA GLY A 301 19.62 -2.57 2.88
C GLY A 301 18.79 -1.71 1.93
N TYR A 302 18.80 -0.39 2.11
CA TYR A 302 17.97 0.50 1.29
C TYR A 302 18.23 0.33 -0.22
N CYS A 303 17.15 0.29 -0.97
CA CYS A 303 17.10 0.41 -2.43
C CYS A 303 15.85 1.24 -2.83
N PRO A 304 15.79 1.81 -4.05
CA PRO A 304 14.73 2.74 -4.43
C PRO A 304 13.39 2.05 -4.79
N VAL A 305 12.95 1.16 -3.91
CA VAL A 305 11.64 0.49 -3.99
C VAL A 305 10.62 1.28 -3.17
N ARG A 306 9.42 1.44 -3.69
CA ARG A 306 8.34 2.23 -3.12
C ARG A 306 7.11 1.36 -2.80
N LEU A 307 6.17 1.93 -2.05
CA LEU A 307 4.85 1.32 -1.87
C LEU A 307 4.18 1.10 -3.23
N GLY A 308 3.54 -0.05 -3.37
CA GLY A 308 2.83 -0.41 -4.59
C GLY A 308 3.71 -0.97 -5.70
N ASP A 309 5.03 -0.86 -5.58
CA ASP A 309 5.96 -1.44 -6.54
C ASP A 309 5.89 -2.96 -6.55
N CYS A 310 6.13 -3.53 -7.72
CA CYS A 310 6.34 -4.97 -7.87
C CYS A 310 7.82 -5.29 -7.64
N VAL A 311 8.07 -6.25 -6.78
CA VAL A 311 9.41 -6.82 -6.56
C VAL A 311 9.43 -8.28 -6.93
N ARG A 312 10.62 -8.80 -7.22
CA ARG A 312 10.86 -10.24 -7.42
C ARG A 312 11.73 -10.76 -6.30
N LEU A 313 11.30 -11.86 -5.71
CA LEU A 313 12.00 -12.53 -4.62
C LEU A 313 12.51 -13.89 -5.09
N ASN A 314 13.82 -14.10 -4.93
CA ASN A 314 14.54 -15.35 -5.18
C ASN A 314 15.32 -15.69 -3.91
N TYR A 315 14.66 -16.34 -2.96
CA TYR A 315 15.30 -16.85 -1.74
C TYR A 315 15.12 -18.36 -1.67
N THR A 316 15.95 -19.05 -2.43
CA THR A 316 15.81 -20.50 -2.70
C THR A 316 15.94 -21.34 -1.44
N ARG A 317 16.76 -20.90 -0.48
CA ARG A 317 16.91 -21.55 0.83
C ARG A 317 15.63 -21.53 1.67
N ALA A 318 14.75 -20.54 1.45
CA ALA A 318 13.43 -20.46 2.08
C ALA A 318 12.31 -21.04 1.20
N GLY A 319 12.64 -21.67 0.07
CA GLY A 319 11.65 -22.19 -0.88
C GLY A 319 10.96 -21.12 -1.74
N ILE A 320 11.47 -19.89 -1.72
CA ILE A 320 10.91 -18.76 -2.50
C ILE A 320 11.70 -18.66 -3.81
N THR A 321 11.05 -18.99 -4.93
CA THR A 321 11.69 -18.98 -6.25
C THR A 321 10.87 -18.18 -7.23
N ASN A 322 11.44 -17.10 -7.77
CA ASN A 322 10.87 -16.26 -8.81
C ASN A 322 9.45 -15.71 -8.45
N VAL A 323 9.23 -15.40 -7.17
CA VAL A 323 7.95 -14.88 -6.71
C VAL A 323 7.88 -13.39 -7.00
N LYS A 324 6.86 -12.96 -7.74
CA LYS A 324 6.48 -11.56 -7.90
C LYS A 324 5.54 -11.17 -6.76
N ALA A 325 5.86 -10.10 -6.05
CA ALA A 325 5.04 -9.58 -4.96
C ALA A 325 4.93 -8.05 -5.02
N LYS A 326 3.81 -7.52 -4.55
CA LYS A 326 3.56 -6.08 -4.45
C LYS A 326 3.90 -5.61 -3.05
N VAL A 327 4.73 -4.58 -2.95
CA VAL A 327 5.11 -3.98 -1.67
C VAL A 327 3.92 -3.27 -1.05
N THR A 328 3.54 -3.66 0.15
CA THR A 328 2.39 -3.12 0.89
C THR A 328 2.79 -2.28 2.08
N SER A 329 3.93 -2.59 2.73
CA SER A 329 4.45 -1.74 3.80
C SER A 329 5.98 -1.74 3.86
N GLN A 330 6.54 -0.65 4.37
CA GLN A 330 7.98 -0.45 4.58
C GLN A 330 8.22 0.28 5.89
N SER A 331 9.22 -0.16 6.66
CA SER A 331 9.76 0.56 7.81
C SER A 331 11.24 0.85 7.57
N ILE A 332 11.59 2.12 7.41
CA ILE A 332 12.93 2.59 7.05
C ILE A 332 13.58 3.19 8.29
N LYS A 333 14.69 2.62 8.74
CA LYS A 333 15.50 3.17 9.82
C LYS A 333 16.53 4.14 9.26
N CYS A 334 16.40 5.42 9.62
CA CYS A 334 17.31 6.47 9.18
C CYS A 334 18.58 6.48 10.05
N GLU A 335 19.40 5.43 9.93
CA GLU A 335 20.69 5.22 10.60
C GLU A 335 21.68 4.58 9.62
N PRO A 336 23.00 4.64 9.87
CA PRO A 336 23.99 3.99 9.00
C PRO A 336 23.64 2.53 8.73
N GLY A 337 23.64 2.13 7.46
CA GLY A 337 23.15 0.84 6.98
C GLY A 337 21.71 0.88 6.44
N CYS A 338 20.98 1.94 6.74
CA CYS A 338 19.61 2.24 6.26
C CYS A 338 18.76 0.98 6.05
N GLN A 339 18.52 0.27 7.14
CA GLN A 339 17.77 -0.98 7.12
C GLN A 339 16.30 -0.71 6.81
N VAL A 340 15.76 -1.46 5.87
CA VAL A 340 14.35 -1.44 5.48
C VAL A 340 13.72 -2.79 5.81
N SER A 341 12.72 -2.79 6.69
CA SER A 341 11.83 -3.93 6.87
C SER A 341 10.63 -3.76 5.94
N GLU A 342 10.42 -4.72 5.07
CA GLU A 342 9.43 -4.63 3.99
C GLU A 342 8.47 -5.81 4.04
N THR A 343 7.20 -5.53 3.77
CA THR A 343 6.16 -6.54 3.59
C THR A 343 5.61 -6.44 2.18
N ALA A 344 5.54 -7.57 1.50
CA ALA A 344 4.99 -7.65 0.16
C ALA A 344 3.97 -8.78 0.07
N THR A 345 2.94 -8.61 -0.76
CA THR A 345 1.88 -9.60 -0.94
C THR A 345 1.81 -10.09 -2.38
N PHE A 346 1.41 -11.33 -2.55
CA PHE A 346 1.09 -11.91 -3.85
C PHE A 346 -0.05 -12.93 -3.69
N THR A 347 -0.76 -13.18 -4.78
CA THR A 347 -1.83 -14.17 -4.81
C THR A 347 -1.39 -15.43 -5.55
N SER A 348 -1.82 -16.58 -5.05
CA SER A 348 -1.61 -17.87 -5.70
C SER A 348 -2.94 -18.60 -5.90
N LYS A 349 -3.18 -19.07 -7.12
CA LYS A 349 -4.34 -19.91 -7.44
C LYS A 349 -3.99 -21.35 -7.08
N LEU A 350 -4.58 -21.86 -6.02
CA LEU A 350 -4.29 -23.19 -5.47
C LEU A 350 -5.21 -24.29 -6.04
N TRP A 351 -6.16 -23.91 -6.88
CA TRP A 351 -6.95 -24.82 -7.71
C TRP A 351 -7.17 -24.19 -9.10
N ARG A 352 -6.93 -24.93 -10.18
CA ARG A 352 -6.96 -24.45 -11.58
C ARG A 352 -8.03 -25.16 -12.41
#